data_7ac44231f0f8eda81c0f3e02bc949823
#
_entry.id   7ac44231f0f8eda81c0f3e02bc949823
#
_cell.length_a   1.000
_cell.length_b   1.000
_cell.length_c   1.000
_cell.angle_alpha   90.00
_cell.angle_beta   90.00
_cell.angle_gamma   90.00
#
_symmetry.space_group_name_H-M   'P 1'
#
loop_
_entity.id
_entity.type
_entity.pdbx_description
1 polymer ?
#
loop_
_entity_poly.entity_id
_entity_poly.type
_entity_poly.pdbx_seq_one_letter_code
_entity_poly.pdbx_strand_id
1 'polypeptide(L)' 'MNFTPEQYKLIFTAVRRYQFEKTALDGKEYHQCNEILDELFDSVYTQRIEQPT' A
#
# COMPACT_ATOMS: atom_id res chain seq x y z
N MET A 1 5.48 -11.63 -6.30
CA MET A 1 4.65 -11.16 -7.42
C MET A 1 4.90 -9.68 -7.63
N ASN A 2 5.19 -9.30 -8.84
CA ASN A 2 5.51 -7.91 -9.15
C ASN A 2 4.36 -7.24 -9.88
N PHE A 3 3.98 -6.07 -9.40
CA PHE A 3 2.98 -5.25 -10.04
C PHE A 3 3.65 -4.06 -10.73
N THR A 4 2.97 -3.52 -11.70
CA THR A 4 3.43 -2.27 -12.31
C THR A 4 3.23 -1.11 -11.32
N PRO A 5 3.94 0.01 -11.49
CA PRO A 5 3.70 1.18 -10.62
C PRO A 5 2.25 1.63 -10.61
N GLU A 6 1.58 1.56 -11.75
CA GLU A 6 0.17 1.91 -11.81
C GLU A 6 -0.70 0.96 -11.03
N GLN A 7 -0.36 -0.34 -11.08
CA GLN A 7 -1.08 -1.34 -10.31
C GLN A 7 -0.87 -1.15 -8.82
N TYR A 8 0.36 -0.85 -8.39
CA TYR A 8 0.64 -0.55 -6.98
C TYR A 8 -0.19 0.64 -6.50
N LYS A 9 -0.27 1.66 -7.32
CA LYS A 9 -1.04 2.84 -6.98
C LYS A 9 -2.53 2.51 -6.81
N LEU A 10 -3.05 1.69 -7.68
CA LEU A 10 -4.44 1.26 -7.61
C LEU A 10 -4.70 0.46 -6.33
N ILE A 11 -3.81 -0.49 -6.03
CA ILE A 11 -3.95 -1.31 -4.83
C ILE A 11 -3.84 -0.43 -3.58
N PHE A 12 -2.88 0.47 -3.56
CA PHE A 12 -2.69 1.39 -2.44
C PHE A 12 -3.95 2.21 -2.20
N THR A 13 -4.50 2.77 -3.27
CA THR A 13 -5.71 3.58 -3.17
C THR A 13 -6.90 2.75 -2.66
N ALA A 14 -7.04 1.53 -3.16
CA ALA A 14 -8.13 0.65 -2.77
C ALA A 14 -8.05 0.28 -1.29
N VAL A 15 -6.85 -0.06 -0.81
CA VAL A 15 -6.66 -0.42 0.59
C VAL A 15 -6.90 0.79 1.49
N ARG A 16 -6.40 1.95 1.08
CA ARG A 16 -6.59 3.18 1.87
C ARG A 16 -8.07 3.53 1.96
N ARG A 17 -8.79 3.38 0.87
CA ARG A 17 -10.21 3.65 0.85
C ARG A 17 -10.98 2.70 1.76
N TYR A 18 -10.65 1.42 1.68
CA TYR A 18 -11.24 0.43 2.57
C TYR A 18 -10.96 0.79 4.04
N GLN A 19 -9.72 1.17 4.30
CA GLN A 19 -9.31 1.54 5.67
C GLN A 19 -10.18 2.65 6.23
N PHE A 20 -10.45 3.68 5.46
CA PHE A 20 -11.23 4.81 5.96
C PHE A 20 -12.73 4.57 5.95
N GLU A 21 -13.23 3.75 5.04
CA GLU A 21 -14.66 3.55 4.90
C GLU A 21 -15.18 2.35 5.68
N LYS A 22 -14.38 1.30 5.82
CA LYS A 22 -14.85 0.02 6.32
C LYS A 22 -14.23 -0.42 7.63
N THR A 23 -13.23 0.28 8.13
CA THR A 23 -12.60 -0.10 9.38
C THR A 23 -12.83 0.96 10.44
N ALA A 24 -12.85 0.52 11.70
CA ALA A 24 -12.93 1.43 12.83
C ALA A 24 -11.56 2.07 13.05
N LEU A 25 -11.55 3.38 13.27
CA LEU A 25 -10.31 4.08 13.56
C LEU A 25 -9.63 3.42 14.77
N ASP A 26 -8.34 3.14 14.60
CA ASP A 26 -7.53 2.51 15.65
C ASP A 26 -7.94 1.06 15.96
N GLY A 27 -8.76 0.44 15.10
CA GLY A 27 -9.11 -0.96 15.25
C GLY A 27 -8.07 -1.89 14.65
N LYS A 28 -8.27 -3.19 14.85
CA LYS A 28 -7.36 -4.21 14.38
C LYS A 28 -7.20 -4.17 12.85
N GLU A 29 -8.32 -4.07 12.14
CA GLU A 29 -8.27 -4.05 10.68
C GLU A 29 -7.63 -2.77 10.17
N TYR A 30 -7.83 -1.67 10.87
CA TYR A 30 -7.19 -0.41 10.52
C TYR A 30 -5.67 -0.56 10.55
N HIS A 31 -5.14 -1.19 11.60
CA HIS A 31 -3.70 -1.40 11.72
C HIS A 31 -3.18 -2.38 10.68
N GLN A 32 -3.96 -3.42 10.35
CA GLN A 32 -3.57 -4.34 9.28
C GLN A 32 -3.49 -3.62 7.94
N CYS A 33 -4.40 -2.72 7.66
CA CYS A 33 -4.34 -1.92 6.44
C CYS A 33 -3.09 -1.06 6.42
N ASN A 34 -2.72 -0.46 7.54
CA ASN A 34 -1.49 0.32 7.62
C ASN A 34 -0.26 -0.51 7.29
N GLU A 35 -0.21 -1.73 7.80
CA GLU A 35 0.92 -2.63 7.51
C GLU A 35 1.00 -2.96 6.03
N ILE A 36 -0.15 -3.23 5.41
CA ILE A 36 -0.20 -3.52 3.98
C ILE A 36 0.25 -2.31 3.17
N LEU A 37 -0.22 -1.13 3.55
CA LEU A 37 0.14 0.10 2.85
C LEU A 37 1.64 0.39 2.97
N ASP A 38 2.21 0.14 4.13
CA ASP A 38 3.65 0.31 4.32
C ASP A 38 4.46 -0.63 3.44
N GLU A 39 4.04 -1.88 3.32
CA GLU A 39 4.73 -2.83 2.46
C GLU A 39 4.62 -2.45 0.99
N LEU A 40 3.45 -1.98 0.58
CA LEU A 40 3.26 -1.53 -0.80
C LEU A 40 4.15 -0.32 -1.10
N PHE A 41 4.21 0.61 -0.16
CA PHE A 41 5.05 1.79 -0.33
C PHE A 41 6.53 1.40 -0.42
N ASP A 42 6.98 0.51 0.45
CA ASP A 42 8.36 0.06 0.43
C ASP A 42 8.71 -0.63 -0.89
N SER A 43 7.80 -1.45 -1.42
CA SER A 43 8.01 -2.13 -2.68
C SER A 43 8.21 -1.15 -3.82
N VAL A 44 7.36 -0.14 -3.89
CA VAL A 44 7.48 0.88 -4.93
C VAL A 44 8.77 1.69 -4.75
N TYR A 45 9.07 2.07 -3.52
CA TYR A 45 10.28 2.83 -3.22
C TYR A 45 11.54 2.05 -3.57
N THR A 46 11.56 0.77 -3.23
CA THR A 46 12.71 -0.09 -3.51
C THR A 46 12.92 -0.22 -5.01
N GLN A 47 11.85 -0.38 -5.77
CA GLN A 47 11.95 -0.46 -7.23
C GLN A 47 12.57 0.81 -7.82
N ARG A 48 12.20 1.96 -7.29
CA ARG A 48 12.76 3.22 -7.77
C ARG A 48 14.24 3.35 -7.46
N ILE A 49 14.65 2.90 -6.29
CA ILE A 49 16.05 2.99 -5.88
C ILE A 49 16.92 2.05 -6.70
N GLU A 50 16.40 0.88 -7.04
CA GLU A 50 17.15 -0.12 -7.78
C GLU A 50 17.31 0.21 -9.25
N GLN A 51 16.55 1.15 -9.76
CA GLN A 51 16.71 1.54 -11.15
C GLN A 51 18.02 2.29 -11.35
N PRO A 52 18.86 1.84 -12.29
CA PRO A 52 20.07 2.58 -12.60
C PRO A 52 19.69 3.92 -13.21
N THR A 53 20.26 4.92 -12.71
CA THR A 53 20.07 6.27 -13.25
C THR A 53 21.07 6.58 -14.36
#